data_2018f8ef4f8327ef455a664f58d45e9f
#
_entry.id   2018f8ef4f8327ef455a664f58d45e9f
#
_cell.length_a   1.000
_cell.length_b   1.000
_cell.length_c   1.000
_cell.angle_alpha   90.00
_cell.angle_beta   90.00
_cell.angle_gamma   90.00
#
_symmetry.space_group_name_H-M   'P 1'
#
loop_
_entity.id
_entity.type
_entity.pdbx_description
1 polymer ?
#
loop_
_entity_poly.entity_id
_entity_poly.type
_entity_poly.pdbx_seq_one_letter_code
_entity_poly.pdbx_strand_id
1 'polypeptide(L)'
;MIREVRRDEIPACVQVIRRSHRTVADEFGFTEENAPRYVAFATDENRLLWQLDQEHRLMFLEEENGVIRGFYSLLLKQDGECELGSLSVLPEYRHLGIGTELLAHAVRTARAHHCRTMLLSIVEENTVLRRWYERNGAVHTGTEKYDFFPFTCGYMEIQL
;
A
#
# COMPACT_ATOMS: atom_id res chain seq x y z
N MET A 1 -5.52 6.26 -15.60
CA MET A 1 -5.01 5.02 -16.21
C MET A 1 -4.01 4.34 -15.27
N ILE A 2 -4.18 3.06 -15.04
CA ILE A 2 -3.27 2.27 -14.19
C ILE A 2 -2.33 1.48 -15.09
N ARG A 3 -1.03 1.55 -14.81
CA ARG A 3 0.01 0.85 -15.57
C ARG A 3 1.22 0.52 -14.69
N GLU A 4 2.11 -0.33 -15.21
CA GLU A 4 3.37 -0.63 -14.52
C GLU A 4 4.23 0.61 -14.36
N VAL A 5 4.94 0.67 -13.23
CA VAL A 5 5.90 1.72 -12.93
C VAL A 5 7.17 1.50 -13.77
N ARG A 6 7.66 2.55 -14.41
CA ARG A 6 8.99 2.54 -15.03
C ARG A 6 10.04 2.88 -13.98
N ARG A 7 11.24 2.34 -14.16
CA ARG A 7 12.34 2.54 -13.19
C ARG A 7 12.65 4.01 -12.94
N ASP A 8 12.57 4.85 -13.96
CA ASP A 8 12.82 6.29 -13.84
C ASP A 8 11.70 7.05 -13.11
N GLU A 9 10.59 6.38 -12.82
CA GLU A 9 9.45 6.95 -12.08
C GLU A 9 9.49 6.66 -10.58
N ILE A 10 10.46 5.86 -10.12
CA ILE A 10 10.59 5.51 -8.69
C ILE A 10 10.63 6.76 -7.80
N PRO A 11 11.40 7.82 -8.11
CA PRO A 11 11.38 9.03 -7.27
C PRO A 11 9.99 9.65 -7.12
N ALA A 12 9.21 9.70 -8.20
CA ALA A 12 7.85 10.24 -8.15
C ALA A 12 6.92 9.33 -7.31
N CYS A 13 7.06 8.01 -7.44
CA CYS A 13 6.28 7.05 -6.65
C CYS A 13 6.60 7.17 -5.15
N VAL A 14 7.85 7.40 -4.79
CA VAL A 14 8.24 7.65 -3.39
C VAL A 14 7.45 8.82 -2.82
N GLN A 15 7.33 9.92 -3.56
CA GLN A 15 6.59 11.09 -3.10
C GLN A 15 5.11 10.81 -2.93
N VAL A 16 4.51 10.06 -3.85
CA VAL A 16 3.10 9.66 -3.74
C VAL A 16 2.87 8.84 -2.47
N ILE A 17 3.72 7.85 -2.19
CA ILE A 17 3.61 7.00 -1.00
C ILE A 17 3.78 7.85 0.26
N ARG A 18 4.84 8.64 0.33
CA ARG A 18 5.13 9.45 1.53
C ARG A 18 4.01 10.45 1.81
N ARG A 19 3.57 11.18 0.82
CA ARG A 19 2.51 12.19 0.99
C ARG A 19 1.17 11.54 1.37
N SER A 20 0.84 10.41 0.77
CA SER A 20 -0.39 9.69 1.08
C SER A 20 -0.41 9.23 2.54
N HIS A 21 0.65 8.59 3.00
CA HIS A 21 0.72 8.04 4.36
C HIS A 21 1.06 9.08 5.42
N ARG A 22 1.59 10.24 5.01
CA ARG A 22 1.86 11.35 5.92
C ARG A 22 0.59 11.88 6.58
N THR A 23 -0.54 11.83 5.91
CA THR A 23 -1.82 12.28 6.49
C THR A 23 -2.24 11.39 7.66
N VAL A 24 -1.98 10.08 7.59
CA VAL A 24 -2.21 9.16 8.69
C VAL A 24 -1.23 9.45 9.84
N ALA A 25 0.04 9.64 9.51
CA ALA A 25 1.05 10.00 10.51
C ALA A 25 0.66 11.27 11.28
N ASP A 26 0.21 12.30 10.57
CA ASP A 26 -0.20 13.56 11.18
C ASP A 26 -1.44 13.37 12.08
N GLU A 27 -2.40 12.56 11.64
CA GLU A 27 -3.63 12.29 12.40
C GLU A 27 -3.35 11.54 13.70
N PHE A 28 -2.45 10.54 13.66
CA PHE A 28 -2.18 9.65 14.80
C PHE A 28 -0.92 10.02 15.57
N GLY A 29 -0.24 11.11 15.20
CA GLY A 29 0.94 11.58 15.91
C GLY A 29 2.20 10.77 15.67
N PHE A 30 2.33 10.13 14.51
CA PHE A 30 3.57 9.42 14.14
C PHE A 30 4.60 10.40 13.60
N THR A 31 5.86 10.21 14.02
CA THR A 31 7.00 11.03 13.62
C THR A 31 8.17 10.12 13.22
N GLU A 32 9.18 10.71 12.60
CA GLU A 32 10.41 9.98 12.30
C GLU A 32 11.11 9.47 13.57
N GLU A 33 10.89 10.13 14.70
CA GLU A 33 11.48 9.74 15.98
C GLU A 33 10.75 8.55 16.60
N ASN A 34 9.39 8.57 16.64
CA ASN A 34 8.63 7.51 17.30
C ASN A 34 8.22 6.37 16.38
N ALA A 35 8.26 6.58 15.05
CA ALA A 35 7.86 5.56 14.07
C ALA A 35 8.77 5.59 12.82
N PRO A 36 10.10 5.42 12.98
CA PRO A 36 11.02 5.52 11.83
C PRO A 36 10.77 4.45 10.77
N ARG A 37 10.14 3.33 11.14
CA ARG A 37 9.80 2.25 10.21
C ARG A 37 8.44 2.39 9.56
N TYR A 38 7.66 3.41 9.94
CA TYR A 38 6.37 3.63 9.31
C TYR A 38 6.56 4.05 7.85
N VAL A 39 5.66 3.59 6.98
CA VAL A 39 5.77 3.72 5.52
C VAL A 39 6.01 5.17 5.06
N ALA A 40 5.39 6.16 5.71
CA ALA A 40 5.56 7.57 5.37
C ALA A 40 7.01 8.05 5.57
N PHE A 41 7.78 7.42 6.45
CA PHE A 41 9.15 7.80 6.80
C PHE A 41 10.19 6.81 6.27
N ALA A 42 9.85 5.53 6.24
CA ALA A 42 10.76 4.47 5.79
C ALA A 42 10.89 4.36 4.28
N THR A 43 9.92 4.88 3.52
CA THR A 43 9.94 4.78 2.06
C THR A 43 10.88 5.80 1.46
N ASP A 44 11.91 5.33 0.74
CA ASP A 44 12.81 6.15 -0.05
C ASP A 44 13.12 5.43 -1.38
N GLU A 45 13.92 6.07 -2.22
CA GLU A 45 14.26 5.50 -3.54
C GLU A 45 15.01 4.17 -3.39
N ASN A 46 15.96 4.08 -2.46
CA ASN A 46 16.73 2.87 -2.23
C ASN A 46 15.83 1.71 -1.82
N ARG A 47 14.85 1.96 -0.96
CA ARG A 47 13.92 0.93 -0.52
C ARG A 47 13.04 0.42 -1.66
N LEU A 48 12.48 1.31 -2.47
CA LEU A 48 11.66 0.90 -3.61
C LEU A 48 12.49 0.15 -4.66
N LEU A 49 13.69 0.62 -4.94
CA LEU A 49 14.60 -0.08 -5.87
C LEU A 49 14.96 -1.47 -5.34
N TRP A 50 15.23 -1.58 -4.04
CA TRP A 50 15.48 -2.88 -3.41
C TRP A 50 14.28 -3.81 -3.52
N GLN A 51 13.08 -3.31 -3.26
CA GLN A 51 11.85 -4.09 -3.41
C GLN A 51 11.63 -4.55 -4.85
N LEU A 52 11.94 -3.70 -5.81
CA LEU A 52 11.83 -4.02 -7.23
C LEU A 52 12.86 -5.09 -7.65
N ASP A 53 14.12 -4.89 -7.27
CA ASP A 53 15.24 -5.70 -7.75
C ASP A 53 15.44 -7.00 -6.95
N GLN A 54 15.21 -6.98 -5.64
CA GLN A 54 15.47 -8.13 -4.76
C GLN A 54 14.20 -8.89 -4.40
N GLU A 55 13.11 -8.20 -4.12
CA GLU A 55 11.84 -8.85 -3.82
C GLU A 55 11.01 -9.11 -5.07
N HIS A 56 11.40 -8.55 -6.21
CA HIS A 56 10.67 -8.65 -7.48
C HIS A 56 9.21 -8.23 -7.36
N ARG A 57 8.93 -7.20 -6.55
CA ARG A 57 7.58 -6.68 -6.40
C ARG A 57 7.07 -6.13 -7.73
N LEU A 58 5.80 -6.41 -8.00
CA LEU A 58 5.08 -5.78 -9.10
C LEU A 58 4.62 -4.42 -8.61
N MET A 59 4.95 -3.37 -9.36
CA MET A 59 4.61 -2.00 -8.98
C MET A 59 3.76 -1.34 -10.06
N PHE A 60 2.66 -0.73 -9.63
CA PHE A 60 1.71 -0.07 -10.53
C PHE A 60 1.42 1.33 -10.01
N LEU A 61 1.16 2.23 -10.96
CA LEU A 61 0.75 3.59 -10.66
C LEU A 61 -0.54 3.94 -11.42
N GLU A 62 -1.24 4.91 -10.89
CA GLU A 62 -2.36 5.54 -11.57
C GLU A 62 -1.93 6.94 -11.98
N GLU A 63 -2.13 7.28 -13.25
CA GLU A 63 -1.83 8.60 -13.76
C GLU A 63 -2.94 9.14 -14.63
N GLU A 64 -3.05 10.46 -14.65
CA GLU A 64 -3.90 11.18 -15.58
C GLU A 64 -3.22 12.49 -15.98
N ASN A 65 -3.19 12.76 -17.29
CA ASN A 65 -2.58 13.97 -17.86
C ASN A 65 -1.14 14.21 -17.38
N GLY A 66 -0.36 13.12 -17.25
CA GLY A 66 1.04 13.19 -16.81
C GLY A 66 1.24 13.33 -15.32
N VAL A 67 0.18 13.33 -14.52
CA VAL A 67 0.26 13.42 -13.06
C VAL A 67 0.05 12.05 -12.44
N ILE A 68 1.01 11.57 -11.66
CA ILE A 68 0.90 10.32 -10.90
C ILE A 68 0.11 10.62 -9.62
N ARG A 69 -1.04 9.96 -9.48
CA ARG A 69 -1.98 10.23 -8.38
C ARG A 69 -2.08 9.10 -7.37
N GLY A 70 -1.65 7.90 -7.74
CA GLY A 70 -1.75 6.74 -6.88
C GLY A 70 -0.71 5.67 -7.20
N PHE A 71 -0.57 4.70 -6.29
CA PHE A 71 0.43 3.65 -6.38
C PHE A 71 -0.02 2.42 -5.58
N TYR A 72 0.39 1.25 -6.00
CA TYR A 72 0.41 0.06 -5.15
C TYR A 72 1.50 -0.91 -5.60
N SER A 73 1.88 -1.83 -4.72
CA SER A 73 2.77 -2.93 -5.06
C SER A 73 2.17 -4.27 -4.64
N LEU A 74 2.60 -5.34 -5.32
CA LEU A 74 2.28 -6.72 -4.95
C LEU A 74 3.57 -7.50 -4.78
N LEU A 75 3.69 -8.19 -3.65
CA LEU A 75 4.71 -9.20 -3.43
C LEU A 75 4.06 -10.57 -3.63
N LEU A 76 4.49 -11.28 -4.67
CA LEU A 76 4.02 -12.65 -4.91
C LEU A 76 4.77 -13.58 -3.96
N LYS A 77 4.02 -14.32 -3.16
CA LYS A 77 4.56 -15.26 -2.18
C LYS A 77 4.32 -16.70 -2.65
N GLN A 78 4.74 -17.66 -1.86
CA GLN A 78 4.49 -19.06 -2.12
C GLN A 78 3.04 -19.43 -1.75
N ASP A 79 2.59 -20.60 -2.20
CA ASP A 79 1.31 -21.21 -1.83
C ASP A 79 0.07 -20.38 -2.22
N GLY A 80 0.20 -19.61 -3.31
CA GLY A 80 -0.93 -18.83 -3.83
C GLY A 80 -1.26 -17.58 -3.01
N GLU A 81 -0.34 -17.11 -2.22
CA GLU A 81 -0.48 -15.85 -1.48
C GLU A 81 0.21 -14.70 -2.19
N CYS A 82 -0.31 -13.50 -2.02
CA CYS A 82 0.38 -12.27 -2.35
C CYS A 82 0.15 -11.24 -1.24
N GLU A 83 1.00 -10.23 -1.21
CA GLU A 83 0.90 -9.16 -0.23
C GLU A 83 0.73 -7.83 -0.95
N LEU A 84 -0.35 -7.12 -0.63
CA LEU A 84 -0.58 -5.76 -1.10
C LEU A 84 0.26 -4.80 -0.27
N GLY A 85 1.07 -3.99 -0.93
CA GLY A 85 1.94 -3.02 -0.26
C GLY A 85 1.68 -1.60 -0.71
N SER A 86 1.75 -0.68 0.24
CA SER A 86 1.80 0.77 0.01
C SER A 86 0.70 1.31 -0.91
N LEU A 87 -0.52 0.80 -0.80
CA LEU A 87 -1.66 1.35 -1.54
C LEU A 87 -1.80 2.83 -1.16
N SER A 88 -1.65 3.70 -2.13
CA SER A 88 -1.52 5.14 -1.90
C SER A 88 -2.33 5.93 -2.92
N VAL A 89 -2.99 6.99 -2.46
CA VAL A 89 -3.61 8.02 -3.30
C VAL A 89 -3.20 9.38 -2.73
N LEU A 90 -2.72 10.28 -3.59
CA LEU A 90 -2.41 11.63 -3.15
C LEU A 90 -3.62 12.27 -2.47
N PRO A 91 -3.43 13.00 -1.35
CA PRO A 91 -4.54 13.55 -0.59
C PRO A 91 -5.51 14.40 -1.42
N GLU A 92 -5.01 15.21 -2.34
CA GLU A 92 -5.81 16.08 -3.19
C GLU A 92 -6.66 15.33 -4.22
N TYR A 93 -6.41 14.04 -4.42
CA TYR A 93 -7.15 13.21 -5.39
C TYR A 93 -8.00 12.13 -4.71
N ARG A 94 -8.18 12.21 -3.39
CA ARG A 94 -9.05 11.30 -2.65
C ARG A 94 -10.52 11.53 -2.94
N HIS A 95 -11.33 10.51 -2.66
CA HIS A 95 -12.79 10.53 -2.87
C HIS A 95 -13.21 10.61 -4.36
N LEU A 96 -12.30 10.29 -5.27
CA LEU A 96 -12.57 10.21 -6.71
C LEU A 96 -12.63 8.76 -7.22
N GLY A 97 -12.56 7.78 -6.31
CA GLY A 97 -12.61 6.36 -6.67
C GLY A 97 -11.27 5.74 -7.08
N ILE A 98 -10.17 6.50 -7.02
CA ILE A 98 -8.83 6.01 -7.45
C ILE A 98 -8.38 4.84 -6.59
N GLY A 99 -8.55 4.93 -5.27
CA GLY A 99 -8.19 3.84 -4.36
C GLY A 99 -8.93 2.54 -4.67
N THR A 100 -10.22 2.65 -4.94
CA THR A 100 -11.06 1.51 -5.33
C THR A 100 -10.61 0.91 -6.66
N GLU A 101 -10.26 1.75 -7.64
CA GLU A 101 -9.75 1.27 -8.94
C GLU A 101 -8.40 0.58 -8.79
N LEU A 102 -7.49 1.14 -7.98
CA LEU A 102 -6.18 0.54 -7.70
C LEU A 102 -6.35 -0.82 -7.02
N LEU A 103 -7.20 -0.92 -6.02
CA LEU A 103 -7.44 -2.19 -5.34
C LEU A 103 -8.06 -3.23 -6.28
N ALA A 104 -9.02 -2.83 -7.10
CA ALA A 104 -9.62 -3.72 -8.10
C ALA A 104 -8.57 -4.21 -9.12
N HIS A 105 -7.68 -3.32 -9.55
CA HIS A 105 -6.58 -3.68 -10.44
C HIS A 105 -5.62 -4.66 -9.76
N ALA A 106 -5.29 -4.43 -8.49
CA ALA A 106 -4.43 -5.33 -7.71
C ALA A 106 -5.05 -6.73 -7.59
N VAL A 107 -6.35 -6.82 -7.34
CA VAL A 107 -7.08 -8.09 -7.28
C VAL A 107 -7.01 -8.83 -8.62
N ARG A 108 -7.26 -8.13 -9.72
CA ARG A 108 -7.16 -8.74 -11.07
C ARG A 108 -5.75 -9.21 -11.38
N THR A 109 -4.75 -8.41 -11.04
CA THR A 109 -3.34 -8.75 -11.23
C THR A 109 -2.95 -9.98 -10.42
N ALA A 110 -3.34 -10.03 -9.15
CA ALA A 110 -3.07 -11.16 -8.28
C ALA A 110 -3.71 -12.45 -8.82
N ARG A 111 -4.96 -12.37 -9.27
CA ARG A 111 -5.64 -13.52 -9.90
C ARG A 111 -4.93 -14.00 -11.17
N ALA A 112 -4.45 -13.07 -11.99
CA ALA A 112 -3.69 -13.39 -13.20
C ALA A 112 -2.38 -14.12 -12.89
N HIS A 113 -1.82 -13.90 -11.70
CA HIS A 113 -0.63 -14.60 -11.20
C HIS A 113 -0.98 -15.84 -10.35
N HIS A 114 -2.22 -16.31 -10.42
CA HIS A 114 -2.71 -17.52 -9.75
C HIS A 114 -2.70 -17.43 -8.21
N CYS A 115 -2.76 -16.22 -7.67
CA CYS A 115 -2.92 -16.03 -6.23
C CYS A 115 -4.37 -16.33 -5.82
N ARG A 116 -4.52 -16.86 -4.62
CA ARG A 116 -5.83 -17.18 -4.03
C ARG A 116 -6.17 -16.29 -2.85
N THR A 117 -5.14 -15.75 -2.18
CA THR A 117 -5.32 -14.91 -1.01
C THR A 117 -4.39 -13.69 -1.11
N MET A 118 -4.95 -12.51 -0.89
CA MET A 118 -4.19 -11.28 -0.78
C MET A 118 -4.12 -10.85 0.68
N LEU A 119 -2.90 -10.72 1.20
CA LEU A 119 -2.62 -10.26 2.55
C LEU A 119 -2.37 -8.75 2.54
N LEU A 120 -2.81 -8.07 3.58
CA LEU A 120 -2.48 -6.65 3.78
C LEU A 120 -2.42 -6.32 5.26
N SER A 121 -1.76 -5.23 5.60
CA SER A 121 -1.68 -4.73 6.98
C SER A 121 -2.10 -3.27 7.04
N ILE A 122 -2.65 -2.88 8.17
CA ILE A 122 -3.13 -1.53 8.44
C ILE A 122 -2.64 -1.09 9.83
N VAL A 123 -2.72 0.21 10.06
CA VAL A 123 -2.71 0.74 11.43
C VAL A 123 -4.05 0.38 12.06
N GLU A 124 -4.06 -0.49 13.06
CA GLU A 124 -5.31 -1.03 13.66
C GLU A 124 -6.22 0.08 14.15
N GLU A 125 -5.64 1.14 14.71
CA GLU A 125 -6.37 2.29 15.23
C GLU A 125 -7.06 3.13 14.14
N ASN A 126 -6.68 2.94 12.88
CA ASN A 126 -7.31 3.61 11.74
C ASN A 126 -8.58 2.87 11.31
N THR A 127 -9.65 3.09 12.05
CA THR A 127 -10.94 2.40 11.84
C THR A 127 -11.61 2.79 10.51
N VAL A 128 -11.37 3.99 10.03
CA VAL A 128 -11.91 4.46 8.73
C VAL A 128 -11.33 3.62 7.59
N LEU A 129 -10.01 3.41 7.60
CA LEU A 129 -9.33 2.59 6.59
C LEU A 129 -9.76 1.13 6.68
N ARG A 130 -9.86 0.59 7.90
CA ARG A 130 -10.33 -0.79 8.11
C ARG A 130 -11.71 -1.01 7.48
N ARG A 131 -12.65 -0.12 7.75
CA ARG A 131 -14.00 -0.19 7.19
C ARG A 131 -14.01 -0.10 5.67
N TRP A 132 -13.13 0.73 5.11
CA TRP A 132 -12.99 0.83 3.67
C TRP A 132 -12.52 -0.48 3.06
N TYR A 133 -11.52 -1.13 3.65
CA TYR A 133 -11.10 -2.45 3.19
C TYR A 133 -12.18 -3.51 3.36
N GLU A 134 -12.90 -3.49 4.48
CA GLU A 134 -14.01 -4.43 4.72
C GLU A 134 -15.11 -4.29 3.65
N ARG A 135 -15.47 -3.06 3.27
CA ARG A 135 -16.43 -2.83 2.18
C ARG A 135 -15.91 -3.32 0.83
N ASN A 136 -14.62 -3.47 0.67
CA ASN A 136 -13.99 -3.99 -0.55
C ASN A 136 -13.63 -5.48 -0.45
N GLY A 137 -14.21 -6.19 0.49
CA GLY A 137 -14.10 -7.65 0.59
C GLY A 137 -13.01 -8.18 1.50
N ALA A 138 -12.31 -7.32 2.23
CA ALA A 138 -11.29 -7.76 3.17
C ALA A 138 -11.91 -8.23 4.50
N VAL A 139 -11.30 -9.23 5.11
CA VAL A 139 -11.66 -9.75 6.42
C VAL A 139 -10.49 -9.54 7.38
N HIS A 140 -10.78 -9.02 8.56
CA HIS A 140 -9.77 -8.83 9.60
C HIS A 140 -9.37 -10.17 10.21
N THR A 141 -8.08 -10.45 10.31
CA THR A 141 -7.58 -11.76 10.73
C THR A 141 -6.82 -11.74 12.06
N GLY A 142 -6.34 -10.58 12.49
CA GLY A 142 -5.61 -10.48 13.75
C GLY A 142 -4.85 -9.18 13.91
N THR A 143 -4.13 -9.09 15.01
CA THR A 143 -3.31 -7.91 15.33
C THR A 143 -1.98 -8.33 15.92
N GLU A 144 -1.00 -7.42 15.85
CA GLU A 144 0.29 -7.60 16.52
C GLU A 144 0.85 -6.23 16.91
N LYS A 145 1.37 -6.13 18.15
CA LYS A 145 2.02 -4.92 18.63
C LYS A 145 3.52 -5.14 18.66
N TYR A 146 4.23 -4.41 17.80
CA TYR A 146 5.69 -4.43 17.74
C TYR A 146 6.26 -3.28 18.58
N ASP A 147 7.41 -3.52 19.23
CA ASP A 147 8.04 -2.49 20.07
C ASP A 147 8.49 -1.27 19.29
N PHE A 148 8.82 -1.45 17.99
CA PHE A 148 9.30 -0.37 17.15
C PHE A 148 8.19 0.49 16.52
N PHE A 149 6.89 0.14 16.76
CA PHE A 149 5.77 0.94 16.32
C PHE A 149 4.98 1.48 17.51
N PRO A 150 4.57 2.77 17.50
CA PRO A 150 3.68 3.32 18.52
C PRO A 150 2.21 2.92 18.33
N PHE A 151 1.90 2.11 17.32
CA PHE A 151 0.56 1.64 16.99
C PHE A 151 0.54 0.11 16.88
N THR A 152 -0.66 -0.44 16.89
CA THR A 152 -0.89 -1.88 16.66
C THR A 152 -1.04 -2.14 15.16
N CYS A 153 -0.34 -3.16 14.65
CA CYS A 153 -0.55 -3.63 13.29
C CYS A 153 -1.81 -4.49 13.22
N GLY A 154 -2.71 -4.14 12.31
CA GLY A 154 -3.87 -4.96 11.98
C GLY A 154 -3.63 -5.72 10.69
N TYR A 155 -4.06 -6.98 10.63
CA TYR A 155 -3.91 -7.82 9.45
C TYR A 155 -5.26 -8.12 8.84
N MET A 156 -5.32 -8.10 7.53
CA MET A 156 -6.53 -8.37 6.76
C MET A 156 -6.22 -9.26 5.56
N GLU A 157 -7.22 -9.96 5.07
CA GLU A 157 -7.10 -10.82 3.90
C GLU A 157 -8.26 -10.58 2.94
N ILE A 158 -7.97 -10.65 1.64
CA ILE A 158 -8.99 -10.69 0.58
C ILE A 158 -8.87 -12.06 -0.10
N GLN A 159 -9.98 -12.79 -0.14
CA GLN A 159 -10.05 -14.03 -0.92
C GLN A 159 -10.24 -13.71 -2.40
N LEU A 160 -9.42 -14.30 -3.24
CA LEU A 160 -9.34 -13.97 -4.67
C LEU A 160 -10.18 -14.92 -5.57
#